data_ffd8b0181481ea2bc7e6074f3eab3fa5
#
_entry.id   ffd8b0181481ea2bc7e6074f3eab3fa5
#
_cell.length_a   1.000
_cell.length_b   1.000
_cell.length_c   1.000
_cell.angle_alpha   90.00
_cell.angle_beta   90.00
_cell.angle_gamma   90.00
#
_symmetry.space_group_name_H-M   'P 1'
#
loop_
_entity.id
_entity.type
_entity.pdbx_description
1 polymer ?
#
loop_
_entity_poly.entity_id
_entity_poly.type
_entity_poly.pdbx_seq_one_letter_code
_entity_poly.pdbx_strand_id
1 'polypeptide(L)'
;VANGMEAAHKHHIVHRDIKPQNIIISKEGKVKVTDFGIAKAATSSTINSSAAMGSVHYMSPEQARGGYSDERSDIYSFGITLYEMLTGKVPFDGDTTVAVAVQHIQDAIPAPSEIAEDVPLSVDKIVLKCTQKKTERRYQTVSDLIADLKKSLVMPEEDFVKIAPMYAQ
;
A
#
# COMPACT_ATOMS: atom_id res chain seq x y z
N VAL A 1 7.29 3.67 -9.20
CA VAL A 1 6.48 4.23 -8.10
C VAL A 1 7.30 4.32 -6.82
N ALA A 2 7.85 3.23 -6.33
CA ALA A 2 8.62 3.21 -5.07
C ALA A 2 9.80 4.20 -5.07
N ASN A 3 10.54 4.33 -6.17
CA ASN A 3 11.61 5.32 -6.28
C ASN A 3 11.11 6.76 -6.11
N GLY A 4 9.94 7.08 -6.63
CA GLY A 4 9.31 8.40 -6.45
C GLY A 4 8.88 8.65 -5.01
N MET A 5 8.35 7.62 -4.35
CA MET A 5 8.03 7.67 -2.91
C MET A 5 9.29 7.87 -2.06
N GLU A 6 10.37 7.17 -2.36
CA GLU A 6 11.66 7.34 -1.66
C GLU A 6 12.17 8.78 -1.76
N ALA A 7 12.13 9.36 -2.96
CA ALA A 7 12.54 10.74 -3.17
C ALA A 7 11.71 11.73 -2.34
N ALA A 8 10.40 11.54 -2.28
CA ALA A 8 9.50 12.38 -1.47
C ALA A 8 9.77 12.20 0.04
N HIS A 9 9.93 10.97 0.50
CA HIS A 9 10.18 10.67 1.91
C HIS A 9 11.53 11.24 2.40
N LYS A 10 12.56 11.27 1.55
CA LYS A 10 13.84 11.94 1.86
C LYS A 10 13.69 13.44 2.12
N HIS A 11 12.65 14.06 1.58
CA HIS A 11 12.29 15.45 1.84
C HIS A 11 11.19 15.62 2.89
N HIS A 12 10.91 14.57 3.67
CA HIS A 12 9.87 14.53 4.70
C HIS A 12 8.46 14.79 4.16
N ILE A 13 8.22 14.42 2.89
CA ILE A 13 6.91 14.53 2.25
C ILE A 13 6.27 13.16 2.21
N VAL A 14 5.14 13.02 2.90
CA VAL A 14 4.29 11.82 2.86
C VAL A 14 3.17 12.08 1.86
N HIS A 15 2.95 11.14 0.94
CA HIS A 15 1.97 11.31 -0.14
C HIS A 15 0.53 11.29 0.38
N ARG A 16 0.17 10.32 1.19
CA ARG A 16 -1.14 10.07 1.83
C ARG A 16 -2.27 9.63 0.90
N ASP A 17 -2.03 9.53 -0.40
CA ASP A 17 -3.06 9.11 -1.38
C ASP A 17 -2.46 8.31 -2.54
N ILE A 18 -1.57 7.36 -2.24
CA ILE A 18 -1.01 6.44 -3.23
C ILE A 18 -2.13 5.51 -3.71
N LYS A 19 -2.39 5.54 -5.01
CA LYS A 19 -3.39 4.73 -5.70
C LYS A 19 -3.14 4.77 -7.20
N PRO A 20 -3.69 3.84 -7.99
CA PRO A 20 -3.47 3.79 -9.44
C PRO A 20 -3.83 5.10 -10.16
N GLN A 21 -4.87 5.81 -9.74
CA GLN A 21 -5.31 7.08 -10.34
C GLN A 21 -4.27 8.20 -10.21
N ASN A 22 -3.35 8.10 -9.24
CA ASN A 22 -2.25 9.03 -9.03
C ASN A 22 -0.93 8.55 -9.61
N ILE A 23 -0.96 7.52 -10.45
CA ILE A 23 0.20 6.96 -11.14
C ILE A 23 0.00 7.14 -12.64
N ILE A 24 0.91 7.87 -13.28
CA ILE A 24 0.89 8.13 -14.71
C ILE A 24 2.04 7.37 -15.37
N ILE A 25 1.73 6.67 -16.46
CA ILE A 25 2.72 5.97 -17.29
C ILE A 25 2.75 6.65 -18.65
N SER A 26 3.92 7.16 -19.05
CA SER A 26 4.10 7.75 -20.37
C SER A 26 4.15 6.66 -21.45
N LYS A 27 4.01 7.06 -22.72
CA LYS A 27 4.13 6.15 -23.86
C LYS A 27 5.52 5.49 -23.94
N GLU A 28 6.56 6.15 -23.39
CA GLU A 28 7.92 5.65 -23.31
C GLU A 28 8.17 4.77 -22.06
N GLY A 29 7.11 4.48 -21.28
CA GLY A 29 7.20 3.64 -20.08
C GLY A 29 7.73 4.34 -18.83
N LYS A 30 7.82 5.68 -18.83
CA LYS A 30 8.19 6.44 -17.62
C LYS A 30 7.02 6.51 -16.67
N VAL A 31 7.25 6.12 -15.42
CA VAL A 31 6.25 6.14 -14.36
C VAL A 31 6.46 7.36 -13.47
N LYS A 32 5.38 8.10 -13.20
CA LYS A 32 5.37 9.25 -12.27
C LYS A 32 4.21 9.10 -11.30
N VAL A 33 4.47 9.50 -10.05
CA VAL A 33 3.45 9.65 -9.01
C VAL A 33 3.04 11.12 -8.97
N THR A 34 1.73 11.35 -8.99
CA THR A 34 1.14 12.70 -9.01
C THR A 34 0.29 12.94 -7.76
N ASP A 35 -0.22 14.16 -7.61
CA ASP A 35 -1.15 14.56 -6.55
C ASP A 35 -0.64 14.19 -5.14
N PHE A 36 0.61 14.56 -4.87
CA PHE A 36 1.14 14.54 -3.51
C PHE A 36 0.18 15.30 -2.60
N GLY A 37 -0.45 14.57 -1.67
CA GLY A 37 -1.56 15.05 -0.87
C GLY A 37 -1.22 16.29 -0.09
N ILE A 38 -1.58 17.44 -0.64
CA ILE A 38 -1.62 18.69 0.10
C ILE A 38 -2.70 18.49 1.15
N ALA A 39 -2.27 18.11 2.38
CA ALA A 39 -3.06 18.14 3.61
C ALA A 39 -4.55 17.75 3.42
N LYS A 40 -4.83 16.50 3.08
CA LYS A 40 -6.15 15.93 3.39
C LYS A 40 -6.13 15.58 4.87
N ALA A 41 -6.33 16.58 5.72
CA ALA A 41 -6.84 16.32 7.05
C ALA A 41 -8.16 15.56 6.83
N ALA A 42 -8.19 14.28 7.19
CA ALA A 42 -9.40 13.49 7.15
C ALA A 42 -10.34 14.05 8.22
N THR A 43 -11.17 15.02 7.83
CA THR A 43 -12.34 15.37 8.60
C THR A 43 -13.43 14.35 8.27
N SER A 44 -14.24 13.99 9.24
CA SER A 44 -15.34 13.04 9.11
C SER A 44 -16.33 13.36 7.97
N SER A 45 -16.33 14.60 7.49
CA SER A 45 -17.09 15.06 6.32
C SER A 45 -16.45 14.64 4.98
N THR A 46 -15.16 14.33 4.94
CA THR A 46 -14.46 13.94 3.72
C THR A 46 -14.70 12.46 3.38
N ILE A 47 -15.09 11.64 4.34
CA ILE A 47 -15.30 10.20 4.17
C ILE A 47 -16.55 9.90 3.32
N ASN A 48 -17.49 10.84 3.19
CA ASN A 48 -18.76 10.64 2.50
C ASN A 48 -18.83 11.19 1.06
N SER A 49 -17.71 11.65 0.48
CA SER A 49 -17.67 12.13 -0.91
C SER A 49 -17.37 10.99 -1.90
N SER A 50 -17.81 11.13 -3.16
CA SER A 50 -17.50 10.17 -4.22
C SER A 50 -15.97 10.05 -4.47
N ALA A 51 -15.20 11.11 -4.21
CA ALA A 51 -13.74 11.08 -4.27
C ALA A 51 -13.14 10.24 -3.13
N ALA A 52 -13.79 10.21 -1.94
CA ALA A 52 -13.39 9.38 -0.82
C ALA A 52 -13.61 7.89 -1.10
N MET A 53 -14.63 7.52 -1.88
CA MET A 53 -14.89 6.13 -2.27
C MET A 53 -13.72 5.54 -3.05
N GLY A 54 -13.12 6.29 -3.98
CA GLY A 54 -11.94 5.83 -4.72
C GLY A 54 -10.70 5.66 -3.86
N SER A 55 -10.51 6.51 -2.84
CA SER A 55 -9.33 6.48 -1.98
C SER A 55 -9.41 5.47 -0.85
N VAL A 56 -10.61 5.12 -0.37
CA VAL A 56 -10.79 4.20 0.77
C VAL A 56 -10.25 2.79 0.49
N HIS A 57 -10.27 2.35 -0.76
CA HIS A 57 -9.73 1.04 -1.16
C HIS A 57 -8.22 0.89 -0.92
N TYR A 58 -7.49 2.01 -0.81
CA TYR A 58 -6.03 2.05 -0.65
C TYR A 58 -5.59 2.63 0.70
N MET A 59 -6.54 3.03 1.52
CA MET A 59 -6.32 3.69 2.81
C MET A 59 -5.69 2.73 3.83
N SER A 60 -4.69 3.22 4.57
CA SER A 60 -4.11 2.44 5.67
C SER A 60 -5.05 2.34 6.88
N PRO A 61 -4.89 1.31 7.74
CA PRO A 61 -5.70 1.18 8.95
C PRO A 61 -5.66 2.42 9.85
N GLU A 62 -4.49 3.03 10.03
CA GLU A 62 -4.33 4.25 10.84
C GLU A 62 -5.03 5.45 10.23
N GLN A 63 -5.02 5.58 8.89
CA GLN A 63 -5.80 6.62 8.21
C GLN A 63 -7.30 6.37 8.35
N ALA A 64 -7.76 5.12 8.24
CA ALA A 64 -9.16 4.75 8.42
C ALA A 64 -9.67 5.08 9.81
N ARG A 65 -8.81 5.02 10.82
CA ARG A 65 -9.13 5.45 12.20
C ARG A 65 -9.07 6.95 12.43
N GLY A 66 -8.66 7.73 11.42
CA GLY A 66 -8.40 9.16 11.57
C GLY A 66 -7.15 9.48 12.39
N GLY A 67 -6.23 8.52 12.51
CA GLY A 67 -5.00 8.65 13.26
C GLY A 67 -3.86 9.29 12.47
N TYR A 68 -2.72 9.37 13.14
CA TYR A 68 -1.48 9.87 12.55
C TYR A 68 -1.02 8.97 11.42
N SER A 69 -0.64 9.57 10.29
CA SER A 69 -0.07 8.87 9.14
C SER A 69 1.35 9.34 8.87
N ASP A 70 2.23 8.39 8.57
CA ASP A 70 3.62 8.62 8.21
C ASP A 70 3.98 7.90 6.90
N GLU A 71 5.27 7.78 6.62
CA GLU A 71 5.80 7.10 5.43
C GLU A 71 5.33 5.65 5.30
N ARG A 72 5.07 4.97 6.43
CA ARG A 72 4.59 3.58 6.46
C ARG A 72 3.13 3.47 6.02
N SER A 73 2.36 4.56 6.08
CA SER A 73 1.02 4.62 5.49
C SER A 73 1.08 4.60 3.96
N ASP A 74 2.03 5.30 3.36
CA ASP A 74 2.29 5.23 1.91
C ASP A 74 2.71 3.83 1.48
N ILE A 75 3.52 3.15 2.29
CA ILE A 75 3.94 1.76 2.04
C ILE A 75 2.73 0.82 2.03
N TYR A 76 1.79 0.98 2.94
CA TYR A 76 0.54 0.21 2.94
C TYR A 76 -0.25 0.44 1.65
N SER A 77 -0.48 1.69 1.29
CA SER A 77 -1.23 2.05 0.07
C SER A 77 -0.53 1.56 -1.20
N PHE A 78 0.80 1.59 -1.23
CA PHE A 78 1.59 0.97 -2.29
C PHE A 78 1.35 -0.54 -2.36
N GLY A 79 1.32 -1.23 -1.22
CA GLY A 79 1.03 -2.66 -1.15
C GLY A 79 -0.34 -3.02 -1.70
N ILE A 80 -1.37 -2.24 -1.40
CA ILE A 80 -2.72 -2.42 -1.97
C ILE A 80 -2.71 -2.16 -3.48
N THR A 81 -2.01 -1.12 -3.93
CA THR A 81 -1.86 -0.82 -5.36
C THR A 81 -1.17 -1.97 -6.10
N LEU A 82 -0.10 -2.50 -5.53
CA LEU A 82 0.61 -3.66 -6.10
C LEU A 82 -0.27 -4.90 -6.12
N TYR A 83 -1.05 -5.13 -5.07
CA TYR A 83 -2.04 -6.21 -5.01
C TYR A 83 -3.01 -6.15 -6.20
N GLU A 84 -3.58 -4.98 -6.44
CA GLU A 84 -4.51 -4.77 -7.57
C GLU A 84 -3.82 -4.96 -8.93
N MET A 85 -2.59 -4.49 -9.08
CA MET A 85 -1.80 -4.69 -10.30
C MET A 85 -1.55 -6.17 -10.61
N LEU A 86 -1.33 -6.98 -9.57
CA LEU A 86 -1.06 -8.42 -9.70
C LEU A 86 -2.33 -9.25 -9.94
N THR A 87 -3.43 -8.88 -9.32
CA THR A 87 -4.67 -9.68 -9.29
C THR A 87 -5.81 -9.13 -10.12
N GLY A 88 -5.74 -7.85 -10.52
CA GLY A 88 -6.84 -7.14 -11.17
C GLY A 88 -7.96 -6.71 -10.23
N LYS A 89 -7.80 -6.92 -8.92
CA LYS A 89 -8.82 -6.62 -7.90
C LYS A 89 -8.19 -5.97 -6.67
N VAL A 90 -8.96 -5.09 -6.01
CA VAL A 90 -8.63 -4.65 -4.65
C VAL A 90 -8.97 -5.75 -3.64
N PRO A 91 -8.22 -5.88 -2.53
CA PRO A 91 -8.49 -6.93 -1.54
C PRO A 91 -9.78 -6.70 -0.77
N PHE A 92 -10.20 -5.45 -0.61
CA PHE A 92 -11.39 -5.08 0.14
C PHE A 92 -12.32 -4.20 -0.69
N ASP A 93 -13.60 -4.54 -0.68
CA ASP A 93 -14.66 -3.80 -1.37
C ASP A 93 -15.96 -3.87 -0.57
N GLY A 94 -16.91 -2.98 -0.86
CA GLY A 94 -18.18 -2.92 -0.18
C GLY A 94 -19.04 -1.76 -0.65
N ASP A 95 -20.29 -1.74 -0.21
CA ASP A 95 -21.28 -0.75 -0.65
C ASP A 95 -21.05 0.66 -0.07
N THR A 96 -20.27 0.76 1.02
CA THR A 96 -20.00 2.04 1.69
C THR A 96 -18.51 2.19 2.00
N THR A 97 -18.06 3.45 2.08
CA THR A 97 -16.69 3.77 2.49
C THR A 97 -16.36 3.26 3.89
N VAL A 98 -17.33 3.32 4.80
CA VAL A 98 -17.18 2.81 6.18
C VAL A 98 -16.96 1.30 6.18
N ALA A 99 -17.72 0.54 5.39
CA ALA A 99 -17.56 -0.91 5.29
C ALA A 99 -16.16 -1.30 4.82
N VAL A 100 -15.64 -0.62 3.80
CA VAL A 100 -14.28 -0.87 3.30
C VAL A 100 -13.21 -0.43 4.32
N ALA A 101 -13.39 0.71 4.97
CA ALA A 101 -12.48 1.18 6.02
C ALA A 101 -12.37 0.18 7.19
N VAL A 102 -13.48 -0.40 7.61
CA VAL A 102 -13.50 -1.44 8.67
C VAL A 102 -12.72 -2.68 8.24
N GLN A 103 -12.85 -3.11 6.98
CA GLN A 103 -12.07 -4.24 6.45
C GLN A 103 -10.56 -3.96 6.53
N HIS A 104 -10.10 -2.75 6.18
CA HIS A 104 -8.69 -2.38 6.33
C HIS A 104 -8.19 -2.45 7.77
N ILE A 105 -9.07 -2.17 8.73
CA ILE A 105 -8.72 -2.23 10.16
C ILE A 105 -8.68 -3.66 10.70
N GLN A 106 -9.61 -4.51 10.28
CA GLN A 106 -9.90 -5.79 10.94
C GLN A 106 -9.56 -7.03 10.12
N ASP A 107 -9.76 -6.99 8.79
CA ASP A 107 -9.74 -8.20 7.98
C ASP A 107 -8.34 -8.49 7.44
N ALA A 108 -7.96 -9.77 7.43
CA ALA A 108 -6.73 -10.20 6.80
C ALA A 108 -6.79 -10.06 5.28
N ILE A 109 -5.67 -9.64 4.67
CA ILE A 109 -5.52 -9.58 3.22
C ILE A 109 -5.12 -10.98 2.75
N PRO A 110 -5.88 -11.60 1.81
CA PRO A 110 -5.45 -12.85 1.21
C PRO A 110 -4.18 -12.64 0.39
N ALA A 111 -3.33 -13.66 0.28
CA ALA A 111 -2.14 -13.56 -0.55
C ALA A 111 -2.53 -13.36 -2.03
N PRO A 112 -1.82 -12.51 -2.80
CA PRO A 112 -2.12 -12.31 -4.22
C PRO A 112 -2.17 -13.61 -5.02
N SER A 113 -1.32 -14.59 -4.70
CA SER A 113 -1.27 -15.90 -5.37
C SER A 113 -2.53 -16.75 -5.16
N GLU A 114 -3.35 -16.47 -4.16
CA GLU A 114 -4.66 -17.12 -3.98
C GLU A 114 -5.65 -16.71 -5.09
N ILE A 115 -5.40 -15.61 -5.78
CA ILE A 115 -6.23 -15.10 -6.89
C ILE A 115 -5.50 -15.24 -8.23
N ALA A 116 -4.20 -14.99 -8.25
CA ALA A 116 -3.32 -15.08 -9.43
C ALA A 116 -2.17 -16.06 -9.13
N GLU A 117 -2.34 -17.31 -9.54
CA GLU A 117 -1.44 -18.44 -9.20
C GLU A 117 0.00 -18.25 -9.67
N ASP A 118 0.24 -17.40 -10.66
CA ASP A 118 1.55 -17.09 -11.22
C ASP A 118 2.34 -16.03 -10.43
N VAL A 119 1.77 -15.48 -9.36
CA VAL A 119 2.49 -14.56 -8.48
C VAL A 119 3.56 -15.31 -7.68
N PRO A 120 4.84 -14.92 -7.81
CA PRO A 120 5.92 -15.59 -7.10
C PRO A 120 5.85 -15.43 -5.58
N LEU A 121 6.43 -16.38 -4.84
CA LEU A 121 6.44 -16.38 -3.38
C LEU A 121 6.99 -15.09 -2.78
N SER A 122 8.10 -14.57 -3.30
CA SER A 122 8.71 -13.34 -2.78
C SER A 122 7.80 -12.13 -2.95
N VAL A 123 7.07 -12.04 -4.07
CA VAL A 123 6.14 -10.95 -4.36
C VAL A 123 4.92 -11.02 -3.45
N ASP A 124 4.35 -12.21 -3.23
CA ASP A 124 3.31 -12.43 -2.22
C ASP A 124 3.71 -11.85 -0.86
N LYS A 125 4.89 -12.20 -0.40
CA LYS A 125 5.39 -11.77 0.91
C LYS A 125 5.71 -10.28 0.98
N ILE A 126 6.19 -9.68 -0.10
CA ILE A 126 6.38 -8.22 -0.16
C ILE A 126 5.04 -7.51 0.03
N VAL A 127 4.01 -7.93 -0.70
CA VAL A 127 2.66 -7.35 -0.56
C VAL A 127 2.14 -7.51 0.86
N LEU A 128 2.24 -8.72 1.42
CA LEU A 128 1.78 -8.99 2.78
C LEU A 128 2.55 -8.20 3.84
N LYS A 129 3.85 -7.98 3.65
CA LYS A 129 4.63 -7.12 4.55
C LYS A 129 4.23 -5.66 4.44
N CYS A 130 4.05 -5.13 3.24
CA CYS A 130 3.57 -3.76 3.03
C CYS A 130 2.23 -3.51 3.73
N THR A 131 1.36 -4.50 3.74
CA THR A 131 -0.05 -4.38 4.16
C THR A 131 -0.32 -4.92 5.57
N GLN A 132 0.70 -5.08 6.40
CA GLN A 132 0.52 -5.42 7.80
C GLN A 132 -0.32 -4.36 8.51
N LYS A 133 -1.23 -4.78 9.39
CA LYS A 133 -2.11 -3.86 10.14
C LYS A 133 -1.31 -2.96 11.07
N LYS A 134 -0.32 -3.52 11.76
CA LYS A 134 0.58 -2.79 12.63
C LYS A 134 1.72 -2.16 11.82
N THR A 135 1.95 -0.88 11.99
CA THR A 135 2.97 -0.13 11.26
C THR A 135 4.38 -0.66 11.48
N GLU A 136 4.69 -1.10 12.70
CA GLU A 136 5.99 -1.65 13.06
C GLU A 136 6.30 -3.01 12.40
N ARG A 137 5.30 -3.67 11.83
CA ARG A 137 5.48 -4.93 11.09
C ARG A 137 5.63 -4.74 9.58
N ARG A 138 5.42 -3.52 9.08
CA ARG A 138 5.67 -3.16 7.66
C ARG A 138 7.14 -2.90 7.39
N TYR A 139 7.50 -2.65 6.15
CA TYR A 139 8.76 -1.97 5.84
C TYR A 139 8.81 -0.64 6.58
N GLN A 140 9.91 -0.37 7.26
CA GLN A 140 10.08 0.88 8.00
C GLN A 140 10.49 2.04 7.10
N THR A 141 11.10 1.72 5.97
CA THR A 141 11.48 2.70 4.93
C THR A 141 11.15 2.16 3.54
N VAL A 142 10.94 3.06 2.59
CA VAL A 142 10.78 2.66 1.17
C VAL A 142 12.07 2.09 0.61
N SER A 143 13.23 2.50 1.11
CA SER A 143 14.52 1.92 0.71
C SER A 143 14.59 0.42 0.97
N ASP A 144 14.09 -0.04 2.12
CA ASP A 144 14.01 -1.47 2.44
C ASP A 144 13.03 -2.22 1.51
N LEU A 145 11.91 -1.60 1.21
CA LEU A 145 10.94 -2.12 0.23
C LEU A 145 11.56 -2.26 -1.15
N ILE A 146 12.29 -1.25 -1.63
CA ILE A 146 12.96 -1.26 -2.93
C ILE A 146 14.00 -2.39 -2.99
N ALA A 147 14.77 -2.59 -1.92
CA ALA A 147 15.76 -3.67 -1.85
C ALA A 147 15.11 -5.04 -2.05
N ASP A 148 13.99 -5.31 -1.39
CA ASP A 148 13.25 -6.57 -1.55
C ASP A 148 12.59 -6.68 -2.94
N LEU A 149 12.05 -5.60 -3.49
CA LEU A 149 11.52 -5.58 -4.86
C LEU A 149 12.59 -5.93 -5.90
N LYS A 150 13.79 -5.37 -5.77
CA LYS A 150 14.93 -5.70 -6.65
C LYS A 150 15.35 -7.15 -6.51
N LYS A 151 15.41 -7.65 -5.29
CA LYS A 151 15.77 -9.05 -5.01
C LYS A 151 14.76 -10.03 -5.57
N SER A 152 13.48 -9.69 -5.55
CA SER A 152 12.41 -10.52 -6.13
C SER A 152 12.55 -10.70 -7.65
N LEU A 153 13.17 -9.77 -8.36
CA LEU A 153 13.44 -9.90 -9.79
C LEU A 153 14.50 -10.95 -10.10
N VAL A 154 15.41 -11.20 -9.16
CA VAL A 154 16.53 -12.16 -9.29
C VAL A 154 16.18 -13.51 -8.68
N MET A 155 15.46 -13.52 -7.56
CA MET A 155 15.11 -14.70 -6.76
C MET A 155 13.61 -14.74 -6.46
N PRO A 156 12.74 -14.86 -7.48
CA PRO A 156 11.29 -14.69 -7.30
C PRO A 156 10.67 -15.73 -6.35
N GLU A 157 11.15 -16.95 -6.37
CA GLU A 157 10.57 -18.05 -5.57
C GLU A 157 11.26 -18.26 -4.22
N GLU A 158 12.23 -17.43 -3.87
CA GLU A 158 12.93 -17.58 -2.60
C GLU A 158 12.21 -16.86 -1.45
N ASP A 159 12.28 -17.46 -0.27
CA ASP A 159 11.69 -16.95 0.96
C ASP A 159 12.68 -16.07 1.72
N PHE A 160 12.91 -14.85 1.25
CA PHE A 160 13.84 -13.90 1.87
C PHE A 160 13.13 -12.74 2.61
N VAL A 161 11.84 -12.54 2.38
CA VAL A 161 11.08 -11.42 2.99
C VAL A 161 10.78 -11.76 4.45
N LYS A 162 11.24 -10.89 5.36
CA LYS A 162 11.06 -11.10 6.80
C LYS A 162 9.96 -10.18 7.33
N ILE A 163 8.96 -10.78 7.96
CA ILE A 163 7.90 -10.06 8.66
C ILE A 163 8.11 -10.29 10.17
N ALA A 164 8.18 -9.21 10.94
CA ALA A 164 8.34 -9.31 12.38
C ALA A 164 7.19 -10.10 13.02
N PRO A 165 7.46 -10.96 14.02
CA PRO A 165 6.42 -11.73 14.70
C PRO A 165 5.43 -10.84 15.44
N MET A 166 4.21 -11.33 15.68
CA MET A 166 3.14 -10.55 16.34
C MET A 166 3.50 -10.12 17.76
N TYR A 167 4.42 -10.83 18.41
CA TYR A 167 4.79 -10.68 19.83
C TYR A 167 6.28 -10.42 20.02
N ALA A 168 6.94 -9.75 19.05
CA ALA A 168 8.27 -9.21 19.32
C ALA A 168 8.12 -8.11 20.41
N GLN A 169 8.51 -8.47 21.62
CA GLN A 169 8.69 -7.51 22.73
C GLN A 169 9.94 -6.69 22.50
#